data_cafcee5d08899e3ec40aac1914d90cf9
#
_entry.id   cafcee5d08899e3ec40aac1914d90cf9
#
_cell.length_a   1.000
_cell.length_b   1.000
_cell.length_c   1.000
_cell.angle_alpha   90.00
_cell.angle_beta   90.00
_cell.angle_gamma   90.00
#
_symmetry.space_group_name_H-M   'P 1'
#
loop_
_entity.id
_entity.type
_entity.pdbx_description
1 polymer ?
#
loop_
_entity_poly.entity_id
_entity_poly.type
_entity_poly.pdbx_seq_one_letter_code
_entity_poly.pdbx_strand_id
1 'polypeptide(L)'
;MISRARRKAMFPHAPTGTEHYSPGPTGNTGDGLRLAEAVGGRVEDTLPNAAAWVPVSVTKRKDGTRGVMPHFIDRAKRGVIAVMRDGARFANEGNSYHDFVQEMMKAAKPGEEIAAFLICDHQTLRKYGLGCVPPFPMPIGRHLSTGYLMRGDTLAALAAEAGIDAAGLEATVRQFNPSAADGQDPAFGKGSRAYNRFQGDALHGPNPCIAPIARGPFYAIKMVIGDLGTYAGIKTDENARALDANDRAIEGLYAAGNDMASIMGGNYPGAGITLGPALTFGYIAARHISGGDAQASTA
;
A
#
# COMPACT_ATOMS: atom_id res chain seq x y z
N MET A 1 8.75 -9.10 7.76
CA MET A 1 7.61 -8.64 8.62
C MET A 1 8.12 -8.57 10.05
N ILE A 2 7.72 -7.60 10.85
CA ILE A 2 8.11 -7.50 12.25
C ILE A 2 7.10 -8.20 13.18
N SER A 3 7.54 -8.56 14.39
CA SER A 3 6.68 -9.21 15.38
C SER A 3 5.45 -8.36 15.74
N ARG A 4 4.43 -9.02 16.32
CA ARG A 4 3.22 -8.31 16.80
C ARG A 4 3.55 -7.18 17.79
N ALA A 5 4.50 -7.41 18.71
CA ALA A 5 4.92 -6.41 19.68
C ALA A 5 5.54 -5.17 18.99
N ARG A 6 6.41 -5.37 18.00
CA ARG A 6 6.99 -4.26 17.23
C ARG A 6 5.94 -3.54 16.41
N ARG A 7 4.99 -4.25 15.75
CA ARG A 7 3.88 -3.59 15.04
C ARG A 7 3.06 -2.69 15.96
N LYS A 8 2.74 -3.17 17.16
CA LYS A 8 2.04 -2.37 18.17
C LYS A 8 2.80 -1.08 18.53
N ALA A 9 4.13 -1.15 18.62
CA ALA A 9 4.96 -0.01 18.99
C ALA A 9 5.16 0.98 17.83
N MET A 10 5.26 0.48 16.59
CA MET A 10 5.76 1.24 15.44
C MET A 10 4.66 1.61 14.43
N PHE A 11 3.51 0.92 14.44
CA PHE A 11 2.44 1.16 13.46
C PHE A 11 1.26 1.89 14.11
N PRO A 12 1.06 3.18 13.81
CA PRO A 12 0.00 3.97 14.47
C PRO A 12 -1.41 3.43 14.23
N HIS A 13 -1.63 2.72 13.11
CA HIS A 13 -2.91 2.09 12.75
C HIS A 13 -3.12 0.70 13.38
N ALA A 14 -2.15 0.18 14.12
CA ALA A 14 -2.20 -1.18 14.66
C ALA A 14 -1.99 -1.20 16.19
N PRO A 15 -2.89 -0.59 16.97
CA PRO A 15 -2.74 -0.42 18.42
C PRO A 15 -2.65 -1.75 19.18
N THR A 16 -3.18 -2.84 18.65
CA THR A 16 -3.01 -4.20 19.20
C THR A 16 -1.94 -5.01 18.47
N GLY A 17 -1.42 -4.52 17.33
CA GLY A 17 -0.47 -5.19 16.45
C GLY A 17 -1.12 -6.25 15.55
N THR A 18 -2.46 -6.31 15.49
CA THR A 18 -3.22 -7.26 14.66
C THR A 18 -3.94 -6.62 13.47
N GLU A 19 -4.09 -5.30 13.47
CA GLU A 19 -4.84 -4.51 12.47
C GLU A 19 -4.03 -4.25 11.19
N HIS A 20 -2.94 -4.99 11.01
CA HIS A 20 -2.04 -4.85 9.87
C HIS A 20 -2.01 -6.13 9.03
N TYR A 21 -2.10 -5.97 7.71
CA TYR A 21 -2.27 -7.06 6.75
C TYR A 21 -1.14 -7.08 5.70
N SER A 22 0.03 -7.57 6.10
CA SER A 22 1.15 -7.67 5.15
C SER A 22 0.93 -8.79 4.12
N PRO A 23 1.19 -8.56 2.84
CA PRO A 23 1.24 -9.60 1.81
C PRO A 23 2.53 -10.45 1.87
N GLY A 24 3.49 -10.05 2.71
CA GLY A 24 4.75 -10.76 2.88
C GLY A 24 4.59 -12.15 3.50
N PRO A 25 5.58 -13.05 3.34
CA PRO A 25 5.58 -14.38 3.93
C PRO A 25 5.40 -14.34 5.46
N THR A 26 4.58 -15.24 5.99
CA THR A 26 4.29 -15.29 7.44
C THR A 26 5.50 -15.63 8.29
N GLY A 27 6.51 -16.29 7.71
CA GLY A 27 7.80 -16.61 8.35
C GLY A 27 8.72 -15.40 8.55
N ASN A 28 8.44 -14.26 7.94
CA ASN A 28 9.24 -13.04 8.16
C ASN A 28 8.84 -12.40 9.48
N THR A 29 9.45 -12.84 10.59
CA THR A 29 9.08 -12.42 11.95
C THR A 29 10.04 -11.41 12.58
N GLY A 30 11.04 -10.93 11.83
CA GLY A 30 12.04 -9.97 12.27
C GLY A 30 13.22 -10.66 12.98
N ASP A 31 13.62 -11.82 12.50
CA ASP A 31 14.72 -12.60 13.07
C ASP A 31 16.04 -11.89 12.91
N GLY A 32 16.31 -11.26 11.74
CA GLY A 32 17.51 -10.46 11.51
C GLY A 32 17.65 -9.33 12.54
N LEU A 33 16.57 -8.63 12.86
CA LEU A 33 16.58 -7.60 13.90
C LEU A 33 16.96 -8.17 15.27
N ARG A 34 16.38 -9.32 15.66
CA ARG A 34 16.69 -9.97 16.95
C ARG A 34 18.15 -10.45 17.02
N LEU A 35 18.65 -10.99 15.93
CA LEU A 35 20.06 -11.42 15.87
C LEU A 35 21.01 -10.24 16.02
N ALA A 36 20.73 -9.12 15.32
CA ALA A 36 21.56 -7.92 15.44
C ALA A 36 21.50 -7.34 16.86
N GLU A 37 20.31 -7.21 17.45
CA GLU A 37 20.14 -6.71 18.82
C GLU A 37 20.85 -7.59 19.86
N ALA A 38 20.87 -8.91 19.67
CA ALA A 38 21.54 -9.83 20.59
C ALA A 38 23.07 -9.62 20.69
N VAL A 39 23.64 -8.98 19.67
CA VAL A 39 25.08 -8.62 19.65
C VAL A 39 25.31 -7.11 19.76
N GLY A 40 24.30 -6.37 20.23
CA GLY A 40 24.39 -4.92 20.49
C GLY A 40 24.06 -4.03 19.30
N GLY A 41 23.55 -4.59 18.20
CA GLY A 41 23.11 -3.83 17.04
C GLY A 41 21.90 -2.93 17.33
N ARG A 42 21.93 -1.71 16.80
CA ARG A 42 20.85 -0.74 16.96
C ARG A 42 19.81 -0.88 15.85
N VAL A 43 18.55 -0.87 16.23
CA VAL A 43 17.43 -0.76 15.29
C VAL A 43 17.03 0.71 15.17
N GLU A 44 16.99 1.22 13.94
CA GLU A 44 16.42 2.53 13.62
C GLU A 44 14.93 2.40 13.42
N ASP A 45 14.14 2.99 14.31
CA ASP A 45 12.68 2.93 14.32
C ASP A 45 12.01 4.32 14.48
N THR A 46 12.82 5.40 14.39
CA THR A 46 12.37 6.79 14.55
C THR A 46 11.96 7.44 13.23
N LEU A 47 11.93 6.68 12.13
CA LEU A 47 11.53 7.20 10.82
C LEU A 47 10.05 7.63 10.81
N PRO A 48 9.69 8.68 10.04
CA PRO A 48 8.31 9.19 9.95
C PRO A 48 7.27 8.12 9.62
N ASN A 49 7.67 7.13 8.81
CA ASN A 49 6.89 5.93 8.55
C ASN A 49 7.77 4.70 8.79
N ALA A 50 7.27 3.76 9.56
CA ALA A 50 8.01 2.53 9.89
C ALA A 50 8.02 1.50 8.74
N ALA A 51 7.18 1.69 7.70
CA ALA A 51 7.08 0.76 6.58
C ALA A 51 6.65 1.45 5.27
N ALA A 52 6.91 0.79 4.15
CA ALA A 52 6.38 1.14 2.84
C ALA A 52 4.91 0.74 2.77
N TRP A 53 4.01 1.64 3.14
CA TRP A 53 2.58 1.37 3.21
C TRP A 53 1.99 1.04 1.85
N VAL A 54 1.04 0.11 1.83
CA VAL A 54 0.23 -0.23 0.65
C VAL A 54 -1.20 -0.56 1.09
N PRO A 55 -2.25 -0.04 0.42
CA PRO A 55 -3.59 -0.47 0.68
C PRO A 55 -3.76 -1.89 0.17
N VAL A 56 -4.36 -2.75 0.98
CA VAL A 56 -4.57 -4.16 0.65
C VAL A 56 -6.01 -4.56 0.87
N SER A 57 -6.51 -5.52 0.09
CA SER A 57 -7.75 -6.21 0.37
C SER A 57 -7.50 -7.64 0.84
N VAL A 58 -8.40 -8.13 1.69
CA VAL A 58 -8.28 -9.46 2.28
C VAL A 58 -9.30 -10.39 1.64
N THR A 59 -8.83 -11.50 1.10
CA THR A 59 -9.67 -12.51 0.45
C THR A 59 -9.53 -13.87 1.11
N LYS A 60 -10.50 -14.74 0.91
CA LYS A 60 -10.46 -16.13 1.34
C LYS A 60 -10.06 -17.01 0.16
N ARG A 61 -8.93 -17.72 0.27
CA ARG A 61 -8.47 -18.67 -0.75
C ARG A 61 -9.34 -19.93 -0.79
N LYS A 62 -9.14 -20.79 -1.82
CA LYS A 62 -9.90 -22.04 -1.98
C LYS A 62 -9.69 -23.01 -0.84
N ASP A 63 -8.50 -23.05 -0.27
CA ASP A 63 -8.11 -23.86 0.88
C ASP A 63 -8.56 -23.29 2.23
N GLY A 64 -9.35 -22.20 2.22
CA GLY A 64 -9.83 -21.53 3.42
C GLY A 64 -8.83 -20.54 4.03
N THR A 65 -7.59 -20.51 3.57
CA THR A 65 -6.58 -19.57 4.08
C THR A 65 -6.84 -18.14 3.63
N ARG A 66 -6.29 -17.18 4.39
CA ARG A 66 -6.37 -15.77 4.06
C ARG A 66 -5.39 -15.41 2.95
N GLY A 67 -5.87 -14.73 1.91
CA GLY A 67 -5.07 -14.05 0.91
C GLY A 67 -5.04 -12.56 1.18
N VAL A 68 -3.93 -11.91 0.84
CA VAL A 68 -3.79 -10.44 0.91
C VAL A 68 -3.39 -9.97 -0.47
N MET A 69 -4.17 -9.03 -1.04
CA MET A 69 -3.97 -8.48 -2.38
C MET A 69 -3.60 -7.00 -2.27
N PRO A 70 -2.36 -6.61 -2.63
CA PRO A 70 -1.98 -5.20 -2.65
C PRO A 70 -2.56 -4.48 -3.88
N HIS A 71 -3.04 -3.25 -3.65
CA HIS A 71 -3.63 -2.39 -4.68
C HIS A 71 -2.60 -1.40 -5.21
N PHE A 72 -1.99 -1.70 -6.34
CA PHE A 72 -0.97 -0.83 -6.94
C PHE A 72 -1.55 0.15 -7.96
N ILE A 73 -2.18 -0.38 -9.02
CA ILE A 73 -2.58 0.38 -10.22
C ILE A 73 -4.10 0.42 -10.44
N ASP A 74 -4.87 -0.49 -9.88
CA ASP A 74 -6.31 -0.61 -10.07
C ASP A 74 -7.07 0.63 -9.56
N ARG A 75 -6.58 1.27 -8.49
CA ARG A 75 -7.11 2.50 -7.92
C ARG A 75 -7.11 3.68 -8.91
N ALA A 76 -6.11 3.72 -9.79
CA ALA A 76 -5.97 4.79 -10.77
C ALA A 76 -6.82 4.60 -12.03
N LYS A 77 -7.48 3.45 -12.21
CA LYS A 77 -8.32 3.21 -13.37
C LYS A 77 -9.51 4.17 -13.41
N ARG A 78 -9.92 4.54 -14.62
CA ARG A 78 -11.09 5.40 -14.82
C ARG A 78 -12.33 4.76 -14.22
N GLY A 79 -13.24 5.56 -13.68
CA GLY A 79 -14.49 5.08 -13.06
C GLY A 79 -14.27 4.33 -11.73
N VAL A 80 -13.10 4.47 -11.10
CA VAL A 80 -12.83 4.00 -9.75
C VAL A 80 -12.62 5.21 -8.84
N ILE A 81 -13.31 5.24 -7.70
CA ILE A 81 -13.05 6.17 -6.59
C ILE A 81 -12.84 5.40 -5.30
N ALA A 82 -12.23 6.05 -4.32
CA ALA A 82 -12.07 5.51 -2.98
C ALA A 82 -12.79 6.38 -1.96
N VAL A 83 -13.58 5.76 -1.08
CA VAL A 83 -14.31 6.46 -0.03
C VAL A 83 -14.05 5.82 1.34
N MET A 84 -14.16 6.63 2.41
CA MET A 84 -14.20 6.14 3.78
C MET A 84 -15.61 5.62 4.13
N ARG A 85 -15.83 5.19 5.38
CA ARG A 85 -17.16 4.70 5.85
C ARG A 85 -18.27 5.76 5.80
N ASP A 86 -17.91 7.03 5.88
CA ASP A 86 -18.85 8.15 5.72
C ASP A 86 -19.20 8.45 4.26
N GLY A 87 -18.71 7.66 3.32
CA GLY A 87 -18.96 7.82 1.89
C GLY A 87 -18.17 8.95 1.22
N ALA A 88 -17.33 9.68 1.95
CA ALA A 88 -16.51 10.76 1.41
C ALA A 88 -15.22 10.25 0.78
N ARG A 89 -14.82 10.84 -0.37
CA ARG A 89 -13.46 10.69 -0.91
C ARG A 89 -12.47 11.42 -0.01
N PHE A 90 -11.26 10.93 0.05
CA PHE A 90 -10.22 11.46 0.94
C PHE A 90 -8.87 11.68 0.26
N ALA A 91 -8.67 11.17 -0.95
CA ALA A 91 -7.38 11.23 -1.64
C ALA A 91 -7.52 11.16 -3.16
N ASN A 92 -6.43 11.48 -3.85
CA ASN A 92 -6.24 11.13 -5.25
C ASN A 92 -5.86 9.64 -5.34
N GLU A 93 -6.75 8.82 -5.88
CA GLU A 93 -6.56 7.37 -5.98
C GLU A 93 -5.40 6.97 -6.90
N GLY A 94 -4.99 7.86 -7.80
CA GLY A 94 -3.85 7.67 -8.70
C GLY A 94 -2.48 7.99 -8.08
N ASN A 95 -2.42 8.53 -6.87
CA ASN A 95 -1.17 8.78 -6.18
C ASN A 95 -0.49 7.48 -5.74
N SER A 96 0.76 7.60 -5.27
CA SER A 96 1.49 6.44 -4.77
C SER A 96 0.66 5.71 -3.70
N TYR A 97 0.77 4.41 -3.65
CA TYR A 97 0.05 3.63 -2.64
C TYR A 97 0.48 3.98 -1.21
N HIS A 98 1.71 4.41 -1.01
CA HIS A 98 2.21 4.88 0.28
C HIS A 98 1.50 6.18 0.71
N ASP A 99 1.47 7.18 -0.17
CA ASP A 99 0.78 8.45 0.09
C ASP A 99 -0.72 8.24 0.28
N PHE A 100 -1.32 7.36 -0.53
CA PHE A 100 -2.73 7.02 -0.41
C PHE A 100 -3.07 6.43 0.97
N VAL A 101 -2.22 5.55 1.52
CA VAL A 101 -2.42 5.00 2.87
C VAL A 101 -2.22 6.07 3.94
N GLN A 102 -1.27 6.99 3.76
CA GLN A 102 -1.13 8.12 4.69
C GLN A 102 -2.39 8.98 4.73
N GLU A 103 -3.02 9.24 3.57
CA GLU A 103 -4.29 9.95 3.51
C GLU A 103 -5.44 9.13 4.15
N MET A 104 -5.45 7.78 4.01
CA MET A 104 -6.39 6.92 4.76
C MET A 104 -6.24 7.10 6.27
N MET A 105 -4.99 7.12 6.78
CA MET A 105 -4.72 7.29 8.21
C MET A 105 -5.19 8.67 8.70
N LYS A 106 -4.97 9.74 7.91
CA LYS A 106 -5.40 11.11 8.25
C LYS A 106 -6.92 11.26 8.24
N ALA A 107 -7.60 10.60 7.31
CA ALA A 107 -9.05 10.67 7.17
C ALA A 107 -9.82 9.79 8.17
N ALA A 108 -9.13 8.85 8.81
CA ALA A 108 -9.75 7.94 9.76
C ALA A 108 -10.19 8.66 11.04
N LYS A 109 -11.37 8.27 11.55
CA LYS A 109 -11.87 8.79 12.82
C LYS A 109 -11.22 8.03 13.99
N PRO A 110 -10.91 8.71 15.10
CA PRO A 110 -10.34 8.07 16.27
C PRO A 110 -11.21 6.90 16.79
N GLY A 111 -10.60 5.74 17.04
CA GLY A 111 -11.26 4.55 17.54
C GLY A 111 -11.97 3.69 16.49
N GLU A 112 -12.05 4.13 15.23
CA GLU A 112 -12.59 3.32 14.15
C GLU A 112 -11.49 2.51 13.44
N GLU A 113 -11.89 1.38 12.83
CA GLU A 113 -11.02 0.64 11.91
C GLU A 113 -10.66 1.52 10.71
N ILE A 114 -9.38 1.65 10.42
CA ILE A 114 -8.93 2.38 9.23
C ILE A 114 -9.18 1.52 7.99
N ALA A 115 -10.28 1.76 7.33
CA ALA A 115 -10.69 1.06 6.13
C ALA A 115 -11.27 2.04 5.10
N ALA A 116 -10.94 1.83 3.84
CA ALA A 116 -11.52 2.52 2.70
C ALA A 116 -12.17 1.51 1.73
N PHE A 117 -13.00 2.01 0.84
CA PHE A 117 -13.70 1.19 -0.14
C PHE A 117 -13.44 1.71 -1.54
N LEU A 118 -12.94 0.84 -2.44
CA LEU A 118 -12.90 1.14 -3.86
C LEU A 118 -14.28 0.92 -4.44
N ILE A 119 -14.84 1.94 -5.06
CA ILE A 119 -16.16 1.95 -5.66
C ILE A 119 -16.03 2.05 -7.18
N CYS A 120 -16.78 1.23 -7.92
CA CYS A 120 -16.90 1.35 -9.36
C CYS A 120 -18.26 0.85 -9.86
N ASP A 121 -18.59 1.16 -11.11
CA ASP A 121 -19.73 0.58 -11.80
C ASP A 121 -19.41 -0.72 -12.54
N HIS A 122 -20.45 -1.34 -13.12
CA HIS A 122 -20.32 -2.62 -13.82
C HIS A 122 -19.37 -2.53 -15.03
N GLN A 123 -19.43 -1.45 -15.80
CA GLN A 123 -18.58 -1.31 -16.97
C GLN A 123 -17.10 -1.26 -16.60
N THR A 124 -16.77 -0.51 -15.57
CA THR A 124 -15.40 -0.37 -15.04
C THR A 124 -14.89 -1.70 -14.49
N LEU A 125 -15.68 -2.38 -13.64
CA LEU A 125 -15.32 -3.69 -13.10
C LEU A 125 -15.06 -4.70 -14.21
N ARG A 126 -15.95 -4.77 -15.21
CA ARG A 126 -15.83 -5.78 -16.28
C ARG A 126 -14.68 -5.48 -17.23
N LYS A 127 -14.28 -4.21 -17.37
CA LYS A 127 -13.15 -3.82 -18.23
C LYS A 127 -11.79 -4.07 -17.57
N TYR A 128 -11.63 -3.74 -16.29
CA TYR A 128 -10.31 -3.73 -15.66
C TYR A 128 -10.15 -4.78 -14.56
N GLY A 129 -11.24 -5.34 -14.04
CA GLY A 129 -11.23 -6.04 -12.77
C GLY A 129 -11.14 -5.05 -11.59
N LEU A 130 -11.03 -5.59 -10.37
CA LEU A 130 -10.81 -4.82 -9.15
C LEU A 130 -10.19 -5.72 -8.08
N GLY A 131 -8.96 -5.46 -7.67
CA GLY A 131 -8.21 -6.32 -6.77
C GLY A 131 -8.12 -7.76 -7.30
N CYS A 132 -8.64 -8.74 -6.53
CA CYS A 132 -8.67 -10.15 -6.95
C CYS A 132 -9.78 -10.47 -7.97
N VAL A 133 -10.68 -9.52 -8.26
CA VAL A 133 -11.78 -9.73 -9.19
C VAL A 133 -11.30 -9.56 -10.62
N PRO A 134 -11.35 -10.61 -11.47
CA PRO A 134 -10.84 -10.51 -12.83
C PRO A 134 -11.81 -9.74 -13.75
N PRO A 135 -11.28 -9.17 -14.87
CA PRO A 135 -12.12 -8.56 -15.89
C PRO A 135 -12.93 -9.61 -16.68
N PHE A 136 -13.84 -9.14 -17.55
CA PHE A 136 -14.53 -10.00 -18.52
C PHE A 136 -13.49 -10.73 -19.42
N PRO A 137 -13.73 -12.00 -19.81
CA PRO A 137 -14.95 -12.80 -19.62
C PRO A 137 -14.98 -13.64 -18.34
N MET A 138 -14.03 -13.49 -17.44
CA MET A 138 -13.92 -14.34 -16.25
C MET A 138 -15.11 -14.15 -15.29
N PRO A 139 -15.58 -15.23 -14.62
CA PRO A 139 -16.70 -15.15 -13.70
C PRO A 139 -16.32 -14.45 -12.38
N ILE A 140 -17.26 -13.68 -11.84
CA ILE A 140 -17.09 -12.95 -10.57
C ILE A 140 -17.90 -13.54 -9.41
N GLY A 141 -18.70 -14.59 -9.66
CA GLY A 141 -19.64 -15.15 -8.68
C GLY A 141 -19.00 -15.59 -7.38
N ARG A 142 -17.79 -16.17 -7.43
CA ARG A 142 -17.05 -16.54 -6.23
C ARG A 142 -16.70 -15.34 -5.35
N HIS A 143 -16.31 -14.24 -5.95
CA HIS A 143 -15.95 -13.03 -5.20
C HIS A 143 -17.16 -12.41 -4.50
N LEU A 144 -18.33 -12.50 -5.12
CA LEU A 144 -19.61 -12.13 -4.51
C LEU A 144 -19.98 -13.08 -3.37
N SER A 145 -19.96 -14.41 -3.59
CA SER A 145 -20.36 -15.39 -2.58
C SER A 145 -19.45 -15.42 -1.34
N THR A 146 -18.21 -14.97 -1.46
CA THR A 146 -17.27 -14.87 -0.32
C THR A 146 -17.33 -13.52 0.39
N GLY A 147 -18.14 -12.57 -0.08
CA GLY A 147 -18.19 -11.20 0.45
C GLY A 147 -16.96 -10.35 0.15
N TYR A 148 -16.03 -10.85 -0.69
CA TYR A 148 -14.88 -10.05 -1.12
C TYR A 148 -15.30 -8.89 -2.03
N LEU A 149 -16.20 -9.18 -2.97
CA LEU A 149 -16.82 -8.18 -3.83
C LEU A 149 -18.25 -7.94 -3.34
N MET A 150 -18.55 -6.73 -2.93
CA MET A 150 -19.88 -6.27 -2.56
C MET A 150 -20.58 -5.69 -3.80
N ARG A 151 -21.89 -5.87 -3.89
CA ARG A 151 -22.70 -5.43 -5.04
C ARG A 151 -23.99 -4.76 -4.58
N GLY A 152 -24.37 -3.69 -5.27
CA GLY A 152 -25.68 -3.07 -5.15
C GLY A 152 -26.21 -2.64 -6.51
N ASP A 153 -27.50 -2.79 -6.75
CA ASP A 153 -28.11 -2.32 -8.00
C ASP A 153 -28.25 -0.78 -8.01
N THR A 154 -28.22 -0.16 -6.83
CA THR A 154 -28.12 1.29 -6.59
C THR A 154 -26.92 1.58 -5.68
N LEU A 155 -26.50 2.86 -5.60
CA LEU A 155 -25.47 3.30 -4.66
C LEU A 155 -25.90 3.10 -3.22
N ALA A 156 -27.16 3.37 -2.89
CA ALA A 156 -27.70 3.13 -1.55
C ALA A 156 -27.68 1.64 -1.17
N ALA A 157 -28.04 0.74 -2.09
CA ALA A 157 -27.97 -0.70 -1.87
C ALA A 157 -26.51 -1.19 -1.68
N LEU A 158 -25.57 -0.66 -2.47
CA LEU A 158 -24.14 -0.95 -2.29
C LEU A 158 -23.64 -0.44 -0.95
N ALA A 159 -24.02 0.77 -0.57
CA ALA A 159 -23.61 1.37 0.71
C ALA A 159 -24.09 0.53 1.91
N ALA A 160 -25.33 0.05 1.88
CA ALA A 160 -25.88 -0.84 2.89
C ALA A 160 -25.10 -2.15 3.00
N GLU A 161 -24.77 -2.79 1.86
CA GLU A 161 -23.97 -4.01 1.81
C GLU A 161 -22.54 -3.80 2.33
N ALA A 162 -21.94 -2.65 2.02
CA ALA A 162 -20.56 -2.33 2.38
C ALA A 162 -20.40 -1.71 3.78
N GLY A 163 -21.48 -1.34 4.44
CA GLY A 163 -21.44 -0.61 5.72
C GLY A 163 -20.88 0.81 5.55
N ILE A 164 -21.22 1.47 4.45
CA ILE A 164 -20.87 2.86 4.12
C ILE A 164 -22.12 3.73 4.34
N ASP A 165 -21.93 5.01 4.73
CA ASP A 165 -23.06 5.96 4.75
C ASP A 165 -23.59 6.19 3.34
N ALA A 166 -24.87 5.85 3.14
CA ALA A 166 -25.52 5.91 1.83
C ALA A 166 -25.63 7.35 1.32
N ALA A 167 -26.00 8.29 2.19
CA ALA A 167 -26.14 9.69 1.81
C ALA A 167 -24.80 10.33 1.42
N GLY A 168 -23.73 9.99 2.15
CA GLY A 168 -22.38 10.43 1.84
C GLY A 168 -21.87 9.86 0.51
N LEU A 169 -22.07 8.56 0.26
CA LEU A 169 -21.67 7.94 -1.00
C LEU A 169 -22.42 8.55 -2.21
N GLU A 170 -23.73 8.72 -2.10
CA GLU A 170 -24.52 9.34 -3.15
C GLU A 170 -24.13 10.80 -3.41
N ALA A 171 -23.85 11.57 -2.34
CA ALA A 171 -23.35 12.94 -2.46
C ALA A 171 -21.99 12.97 -3.15
N THR A 172 -21.08 12.09 -2.78
CA THR A 172 -19.74 11.96 -3.40
C THR A 172 -19.84 11.68 -4.90
N VAL A 173 -20.63 10.68 -5.29
CA VAL A 173 -20.78 10.33 -6.72
C VAL A 173 -21.50 11.46 -7.49
N ARG A 174 -22.49 12.10 -6.89
CA ARG A 174 -23.19 13.24 -7.51
C ARG A 174 -22.26 14.44 -7.72
N GLN A 175 -21.32 14.71 -6.82
CA GLN A 175 -20.32 15.77 -6.99
C GLN A 175 -19.23 15.39 -8.00
N PHE A 176 -18.81 14.13 -8.01
CA PHE A 176 -17.72 13.64 -8.86
C PHE A 176 -18.12 13.58 -10.34
N ASN A 177 -19.30 13.05 -10.65
CA ASN A 177 -19.70 12.69 -12.01
C ASN A 177 -19.73 13.85 -13.02
N PRO A 178 -20.20 15.08 -12.70
CA PRO A 178 -20.20 16.16 -13.67
C PRO A 178 -18.82 16.50 -14.19
N SER A 179 -17.85 16.75 -13.30
CA SER A 179 -16.45 17.01 -13.68
C SER A 179 -15.79 15.80 -14.32
N ALA A 180 -16.11 14.59 -13.85
CA ALA A 180 -15.59 13.35 -14.40
C ALA A 180 -16.01 13.10 -15.85
N ALA A 181 -17.16 13.60 -16.28
CA ALA A 181 -17.59 13.53 -17.67
C ALA A 181 -16.67 14.35 -18.61
N ASP A 182 -16.08 15.43 -18.08
CA ASP A 182 -15.11 16.27 -18.78
C ASP A 182 -13.65 15.83 -18.51
N GLY A 183 -13.46 14.69 -17.85
CA GLY A 183 -12.13 14.17 -17.49
C GLY A 183 -11.40 14.97 -16.42
N GLN A 184 -12.13 15.67 -15.56
CA GLN A 184 -11.57 16.52 -14.51
C GLN A 184 -11.90 15.99 -13.11
N ASP A 185 -11.01 16.25 -12.16
CA ASP A 185 -11.19 15.99 -10.73
C ASP A 185 -10.72 17.21 -9.93
N PRO A 186 -11.55 18.25 -9.76
CA PRO A 186 -11.15 19.46 -9.04
C PRO A 186 -10.84 19.23 -7.58
N ALA A 187 -11.42 18.17 -6.97
CA ALA A 187 -11.26 17.91 -5.54
C ALA A 187 -9.87 17.37 -5.18
N PHE A 188 -9.35 16.45 -5.98
CA PHE A 188 -8.09 15.74 -5.66
C PHE A 188 -7.09 15.72 -6.82
N GLY A 189 -7.46 16.19 -8.00
CA GLY A 189 -6.57 16.26 -9.16
C GLY A 189 -6.18 14.89 -9.72
N LYS A 190 -7.05 13.88 -9.65
CA LYS A 190 -6.77 12.56 -10.22
C LYS A 190 -6.48 12.66 -11.71
N GLY A 191 -5.40 12.02 -12.17
CA GLY A 191 -4.99 12.06 -13.57
C GLY A 191 -4.35 13.36 -14.02
N SER A 192 -4.03 14.31 -13.11
CA SER A 192 -3.32 15.54 -13.44
C SER A 192 -1.80 15.35 -13.58
N ARG A 193 -1.24 14.32 -12.96
CA ARG A 193 0.20 14.04 -12.95
C ARG A 193 0.54 12.86 -13.87
N ALA A 194 1.76 12.86 -14.42
CA ALA A 194 2.27 11.76 -15.26
C ALA A 194 2.19 10.41 -14.54
N TYR A 195 2.53 10.35 -13.25
CA TYR A 195 2.43 9.14 -12.43
C TYR A 195 1.00 8.58 -12.36
N ASN A 196 -0.03 9.44 -12.21
CA ASN A 196 -1.42 8.99 -12.23
C ASN A 196 -1.78 8.44 -13.62
N ARG A 197 -1.45 9.19 -14.67
CA ARG A 197 -1.82 8.88 -16.05
C ARG A 197 -1.21 7.58 -16.55
N PHE A 198 0.04 7.28 -16.14
CA PHE A 198 0.72 6.02 -16.45
C PHE A 198 -0.08 4.79 -15.97
N GLN A 199 -0.76 4.90 -14.82
CA GLN A 199 -1.55 3.81 -14.24
C GLN A 199 -2.98 3.73 -14.82
N GLY A 200 -3.43 4.75 -15.53
CA GLY A 200 -4.76 4.86 -16.12
C GLY A 200 -5.01 3.90 -17.28
N ASP A 201 -5.95 4.26 -18.15
CA ASP A 201 -6.23 3.60 -19.41
C ASP A 201 -5.81 4.52 -20.56
N ALA A 202 -4.67 4.26 -21.19
CA ALA A 202 -4.11 5.09 -22.24
C ALA A 202 -5.04 5.26 -23.47
N LEU A 203 -6.02 4.37 -23.66
CA LEU A 203 -7.00 4.42 -24.74
C LEU A 203 -8.26 5.23 -24.35
N HIS A 204 -8.33 5.75 -23.13
CA HIS A 204 -9.46 6.56 -22.65
C HIS A 204 -9.09 8.04 -22.58
N GLY A 205 -9.81 8.87 -23.33
CA GLY A 205 -9.69 10.33 -23.29
C GLY A 205 -10.92 11.00 -22.66
N PRO A 206 -10.79 12.26 -22.24
CA PRO A 206 -9.58 13.11 -22.27
C PRO A 206 -8.59 12.80 -21.12
N ASN A 207 -9.01 12.11 -20.06
CA ASN A 207 -8.18 11.74 -18.92
C ASN A 207 -8.21 10.23 -18.70
N PRO A 208 -7.05 9.53 -18.78
CA PRO A 208 -6.98 8.07 -18.66
C PRO A 208 -7.42 7.53 -17.29
N CYS A 209 -7.51 8.38 -16.27
CA CYS A 209 -7.83 7.99 -14.90
C CYS A 209 -9.26 8.30 -14.46
N ILE A 210 -10.05 9.00 -15.30
CA ILE A 210 -11.34 9.56 -14.89
C ILE A 210 -12.44 9.16 -15.85
N ALA A 211 -13.55 8.68 -15.29
CA ALA A 211 -14.84 8.54 -15.94
C ALA A 211 -15.95 8.58 -14.87
N PRO A 212 -17.18 8.99 -15.22
CA PRO A 212 -18.31 8.93 -14.31
C PRO A 212 -18.61 7.51 -13.82
N ILE A 213 -19.14 7.41 -12.60
CA ILE A 213 -19.70 6.18 -12.02
C ILE A 213 -21.22 6.30 -12.17
N ALA A 214 -21.78 5.78 -13.26
CA ALA A 214 -23.15 6.14 -13.66
C ALA A 214 -24.09 4.96 -13.83
N ARG A 215 -23.60 3.76 -14.12
CA ARG A 215 -24.44 2.63 -14.53
C ARG A 215 -24.29 1.44 -13.60
N GLY A 216 -25.30 1.20 -12.79
CA GLY A 216 -25.38 0.00 -11.95
C GLY A 216 -25.40 -1.32 -12.77
N PRO A 217 -25.20 -2.46 -12.13
CA PRO A 217 -24.89 -2.56 -10.70
C PRO A 217 -23.54 -1.93 -10.33
N PHE A 218 -23.47 -1.44 -9.10
CA PHE A 218 -22.25 -0.87 -8.53
C PHE A 218 -21.55 -1.89 -7.64
N TYR A 219 -20.26 -1.73 -7.47
CA TYR A 219 -19.43 -2.67 -6.74
C TYR A 219 -18.46 -1.97 -5.79
N ALA A 220 -18.15 -2.65 -4.69
CA ALA A 220 -17.15 -2.21 -3.74
C ALA A 220 -16.23 -3.36 -3.32
N ILE A 221 -14.97 -3.02 -3.01
CA ILE A 221 -14.07 -3.87 -2.23
C ILE A 221 -13.51 -3.07 -1.06
N LYS A 222 -13.39 -3.73 0.09
CA LYS A 222 -12.81 -3.13 1.29
C LYS A 222 -11.29 -3.19 1.22
N MET A 223 -10.63 -2.05 1.47
CA MET A 223 -9.19 -1.94 1.65
C MET A 223 -8.85 -1.65 3.10
N VAL A 224 -7.75 -2.23 3.55
CA VAL A 224 -7.12 -2.00 4.85
C VAL A 224 -5.63 -1.75 4.66
N ILE A 225 -4.90 -1.46 5.74
CA ILE A 225 -3.48 -1.11 5.65
C ILE A 225 -2.60 -2.36 5.67
N GLY A 226 -1.67 -2.41 4.71
CA GLY A 226 -0.57 -3.36 4.64
C GLY A 226 0.76 -2.67 4.35
N ASP A 227 1.81 -3.47 4.14
CA ASP A 227 3.16 -3.00 3.79
C ASP A 227 3.80 -3.82 2.66
N LEU A 228 4.82 -3.25 2.03
CA LEU A 228 5.73 -3.92 1.09
C LEU A 228 7.10 -4.21 1.69
N GLY A 229 7.26 -3.98 2.97
CA GLY A 229 8.49 -4.11 3.74
C GLY A 229 8.64 -2.97 4.73
N THR A 230 9.46 -3.19 5.77
CA THR A 230 9.72 -2.18 6.78
C THR A 230 10.76 -1.17 6.30
N TYR A 231 10.62 0.09 6.73
CA TYR A 231 11.67 1.09 6.68
C TYR A 231 12.53 1.05 7.94
N ALA A 232 11.90 0.77 9.08
CA ALA A 232 12.61 0.46 10.31
C ALA A 232 13.44 -0.81 10.12
N GLY A 233 14.69 -0.77 10.56
CA GLY A 233 15.65 -1.85 10.36
C GLY A 233 16.92 -1.64 11.15
N ILE A 234 17.92 -2.49 10.93
CA ILE A 234 19.24 -2.40 11.53
C ILE A 234 19.94 -1.13 10.99
N LYS A 235 20.38 -0.27 11.90
CA LYS A 235 21.15 0.91 11.51
C LYS A 235 22.51 0.46 10.97
N THR A 236 22.91 1.00 9.81
CA THR A 236 24.18 0.70 9.16
C THR A 236 24.94 1.95 8.79
N ASP A 237 26.23 1.80 8.54
CA ASP A 237 27.04 2.80 7.88
C ASP A 237 26.99 2.64 6.34
N GLU A 238 27.77 3.48 5.64
CA GLU A 238 27.88 3.49 4.17
C GLU A 238 28.45 2.16 3.58
N ASN A 239 29.14 1.34 4.39
CA ASN A 239 29.64 0.03 4.00
C ASN A 239 28.70 -1.12 4.37
N ALA A 240 27.46 -0.81 4.74
CA ALA A 240 26.45 -1.76 5.21
C ALA A 240 26.82 -2.50 6.51
N ARG A 241 27.80 -2.03 7.30
CA ARG A 241 28.14 -2.60 8.60
C ARG A 241 27.08 -2.17 9.62
N ALA A 242 26.59 -3.13 10.40
CA ALA A 242 25.65 -2.83 11.49
C ALA A 242 26.32 -1.97 12.57
N LEU A 243 25.59 -0.99 13.11
CA LEU A 243 26.07 -0.06 14.13
C LEU A 243 25.51 -0.40 15.51
N ASP A 244 26.31 -0.16 16.56
CA ASP A 244 25.89 -0.22 17.95
C ASP A 244 25.16 1.07 18.40
N ALA A 245 24.80 1.16 19.69
CA ALA A 245 24.14 2.30 20.28
C ALA A 245 25.00 3.60 20.26
N ASN A 246 26.31 3.49 20.06
CA ASN A 246 27.27 4.59 19.99
C ASN A 246 27.68 4.91 18.54
N ASP A 247 26.95 4.41 17.55
CA ASP A 247 27.23 4.55 16.13
C ASP A 247 28.60 3.95 15.71
N ARG A 248 29.10 2.93 16.42
CA ARG A 248 30.32 2.20 16.06
C ARG A 248 29.96 0.92 15.34
N ALA A 249 30.72 0.62 14.29
CA ALA A 249 30.51 -0.61 13.53
C ALA A 249 30.79 -1.86 14.38
N ILE A 250 29.86 -2.82 14.31
CA ILE A 250 30.04 -4.16 14.92
C ILE A 250 30.84 -5.01 13.93
N GLU A 251 31.98 -5.50 14.37
CA GLU A 251 32.86 -6.28 13.52
C GLU A 251 32.17 -7.55 12.99
N GLY A 252 32.30 -7.81 11.69
CA GLY A 252 31.75 -9.00 11.03
C GLY A 252 30.21 -8.98 10.82
N LEU A 253 29.50 -7.94 11.29
CA LEU A 253 28.04 -7.87 11.12
C LEU A 253 27.64 -6.86 10.04
N TYR A 254 26.89 -7.32 9.05
CA TYR A 254 26.37 -6.52 7.94
C TYR A 254 24.85 -6.69 7.81
N ALA A 255 24.17 -5.67 7.29
CA ALA A 255 22.76 -5.75 6.97
C ALA A 255 22.46 -5.08 5.61
N ALA A 256 21.56 -5.67 4.84
CA ALA A 256 21.08 -5.16 3.58
C ALA A 256 19.59 -5.50 3.37
N GLY A 257 18.95 -4.86 2.40
CA GLY A 257 17.54 -5.10 2.10
C GLY A 257 16.61 -4.63 3.23
N ASN A 258 15.53 -5.36 3.46
CA ASN A 258 14.51 -4.97 4.45
C ASN A 258 14.90 -5.20 5.91
N ASP A 259 16.02 -5.86 6.18
CA ASP A 259 16.60 -5.95 7.53
C ASP A 259 17.42 -4.70 7.88
N MET A 260 17.96 -4.01 6.89
CA MET A 260 18.63 -2.72 7.03
C MET A 260 17.60 -1.58 7.15
N ALA A 261 17.89 -0.57 7.96
CA ALA A 261 17.11 0.67 8.00
C ALA A 261 17.10 1.33 6.62
N SER A 262 15.91 1.72 6.17
CA SER A 262 15.75 2.24 4.80
C SER A 262 16.41 3.58 4.62
N ILE A 263 17.27 3.70 3.60
CA ILE A 263 17.87 4.97 3.16
C ILE A 263 16.85 5.98 2.62
N MET A 264 15.59 5.55 2.41
CA MET A 264 14.51 6.42 1.93
C MET A 264 13.95 7.34 3.02
N GLY A 265 14.45 7.27 4.25
CA GLY A 265 14.08 8.15 5.34
C GLY A 265 12.58 8.10 5.71
N GLY A 266 11.94 6.95 5.56
CA GLY A 266 10.51 6.79 5.86
C GLY A 266 9.56 7.30 4.77
N ASN A 267 10.06 7.56 3.55
CA ASN A 267 9.27 8.03 2.40
C ASN A 267 9.28 7.02 1.25
N TYR A 268 8.36 7.21 0.29
CA TYR A 268 8.23 6.34 -0.88
C TYR A 268 8.44 7.13 -2.18
N PRO A 269 9.67 7.40 -2.62
CA PRO A 269 9.95 8.18 -3.84
C PRO A 269 9.55 7.46 -5.13
N GLY A 270 9.41 6.13 -5.12
CA GLY A 270 9.01 5.36 -6.30
C GLY A 270 9.20 3.85 -6.17
N ALA A 271 8.77 3.10 -7.17
CA ALA A 271 8.94 1.65 -7.22
C ALA A 271 10.43 1.26 -7.26
N GLY A 272 10.78 0.15 -6.60
CA GLY A 272 12.15 -0.36 -6.53
C GLY A 272 12.93 0.03 -5.27
N ILE A 273 12.35 0.84 -4.38
CA ILE A 273 13.00 1.31 -3.13
C ILE A 273 13.38 0.21 -2.13
N THR A 274 12.87 -0.99 -2.30
CA THR A 274 13.25 -2.16 -1.49
C THR A 274 14.31 -2.97 -2.20
N LEU A 275 14.11 -3.31 -3.46
CA LEU A 275 15.02 -4.14 -4.25
C LEU A 275 16.31 -3.39 -4.63
N GLY A 276 16.21 -2.13 -5.02
CA GLY A 276 17.37 -1.30 -5.38
C GLY A 276 18.39 -1.21 -4.24
N PRO A 277 18.01 -0.73 -3.05
CA PRO A 277 18.90 -0.73 -1.89
C PRO A 277 19.41 -2.12 -1.48
N ALA A 278 18.56 -3.16 -1.56
CA ALA A 278 18.98 -4.53 -1.25
C ALA A 278 20.16 -4.99 -2.12
N LEU A 279 20.06 -4.75 -3.44
CA LEU A 279 21.14 -5.11 -4.38
C LEU A 279 22.37 -4.23 -4.17
N THR A 280 22.19 -2.92 -4.01
CA THR A 280 23.29 -1.97 -3.83
C THR A 280 24.08 -2.25 -2.55
N PHE A 281 23.39 -2.33 -1.41
CA PHE A 281 24.08 -2.55 -0.14
C PHE A 281 24.55 -3.99 0.04
N GLY A 282 23.91 -4.97 -0.60
CA GLY A 282 24.45 -6.33 -0.70
C GLY A 282 25.78 -6.38 -1.46
N TYR A 283 25.88 -5.64 -2.57
CA TYR A 283 27.13 -5.49 -3.32
C TYR A 283 28.21 -4.75 -2.52
N ILE A 284 27.85 -3.63 -1.85
CA ILE A 284 28.79 -2.86 -1.01
C ILE A 284 29.32 -3.73 0.13
N ALA A 285 28.44 -4.45 0.84
CA ALA A 285 28.85 -5.36 1.91
C ALA A 285 29.83 -6.43 1.41
N ALA A 286 29.52 -7.06 0.26
CA ALA A 286 30.41 -8.07 -0.32
C ALA A 286 31.78 -7.51 -0.69
N ARG A 287 31.84 -6.32 -1.28
CA ARG A 287 33.12 -5.64 -1.58
C ARG A 287 33.94 -5.34 -0.32
N HIS A 288 33.28 -4.78 0.70
CA HIS A 288 33.92 -4.46 1.96
C HIS A 288 34.49 -5.70 2.64
N ILE A 289 33.71 -6.79 2.69
CA ILE A 289 34.14 -8.09 3.27
C ILE A 289 35.36 -8.66 2.52
N SER A 290 35.41 -8.52 1.19
CA SER A 290 36.52 -9.02 0.37
C SER A 290 37.77 -8.13 0.37
N GLY A 291 37.77 -7.00 1.07
CA GLY A 291 38.86 -6.01 1.05
C GLY A 291 38.97 -5.22 -0.25
N GLY A 292 37.94 -5.27 -1.11
CA GLY A 292 37.95 -4.61 -2.43
C GLY A 292 38.05 -3.10 -2.39
N ASP A 293 37.74 -2.46 -1.27
CA ASP A 293 37.84 -1.01 -1.11
C ASP A 293 39.24 -0.51 -0.76
N ALA A 294 40.10 -1.40 -0.21
CA ALA A 294 41.49 -1.08 0.05
C ALA A 294 42.33 -0.95 -1.25
N GLN A 295 41.89 -1.56 -2.35
CA GLN A 295 42.58 -1.50 -3.65
C GLN A 295 42.22 -0.28 -4.51
N ALA A 296 41.09 0.36 -4.28
CA ALA A 296 40.67 1.54 -5.04
C ALA A 296 41.33 2.85 -4.56
N SER A 297 41.91 2.86 -3.38
CA SER A 297 42.60 4.03 -2.78
C SER A 297 44.11 4.13 -3.13
N THR A 298 44.63 3.20 -3.90
CA THR A 298 46.06 3.13 -4.29
C THR A 298 46.30 3.20 -5.81
N ALA A 299 45.27 3.57 -6.61
CA ALA A 299 45.41 3.72 -8.06
C ALA A 299 45.27 5.19 -8.52
#